data_7a9a70516a2209edc184c1b4c29292f7
#
_entry.id   7a9a70516a2209edc184c1b4c29292f7
#
_cell.length_a   1.000
_cell.length_b   1.000
_cell.length_c   1.000
_cell.angle_alpha   90.00
_cell.angle_beta   90.00
_cell.angle_gamma   90.00
#
_symmetry.space_group_name_H-M   'P 1'
#
loop_
_entity.id
_entity.type
_entity.pdbx_description
1 polymer ?
#
loop_
_entity_poly.entity_id
_entity_poly.type
_entity_poly.pdbx_seq_one_letter_code
_entity_poly.pdbx_strand_id
1 'polypeptide(L)'
;MASLFAYLIYMLIKYREQRLREAKRVLESEVANQTVLLRHQKTEIERKNQDITDSINYAKRIQSSILPPIGNLNEWFSDSFVFFAPRDIVSGDFYWFHKKNNYLFFTAADCTGHGVPGAFMSLMGNNMIRQAVEIHDLTKPAEILNHINNDII
;
A
#
# COMPACT_ATOMS: atom_id res chain seq x y z
N MET A 1 -20.83 -51.02 56.19
CA MET A 1 -21.39 -49.75 55.68
C MET A 1 -20.31 -48.74 55.28
N ALA A 2 -19.30 -48.47 56.14
CA ALA A 2 -18.21 -47.51 55.80
C ALA A 2 -17.34 -47.93 54.59
N SER A 3 -17.05 -49.21 54.39
CA SER A 3 -16.25 -49.69 53.27
C SER A 3 -16.95 -49.59 51.89
N LEU A 4 -18.26 -49.73 51.88
CA LEU A 4 -19.06 -49.58 50.64
C LEU A 4 -19.13 -48.10 50.18
N PHE A 5 -19.21 -47.19 51.13
CA PHE A 5 -19.19 -45.74 50.89
C PHE A 5 -17.81 -45.26 50.37
N ALA A 6 -16.76 -45.72 50.99
CA ALA A 6 -15.39 -45.42 50.54
C ALA A 6 -15.11 -45.93 49.10
N TYR A 7 -15.61 -47.13 48.76
CA TYR A 7 -15.52 -47.68 47.42
C TYR A 7 -16.28 -46.88 46.37
N LEU A 8 -17.48 -46.44 46.71
CA LEU A 8 -18.27 -45.54 45.83
C LEU A 8 -17.61 -44.22 45.57
N ILE A 9 -17.04 -43.56 46.58
CA ILE A 9 -16.27 -42.31 46.42
C ILE A 9 -15.04 -42.57 45.55
N TYR A 10 -14.30 -43.64 45.76
CA TYR A 10 -13.14 -43.98 44.93
C TYR A 10 -13.55 -44.16 43.45
N MET A 11 -14.64 -44.86 43.18
CA MET A 11 -15.15 -45.09 41.80
C MET A 11 -15.59 -43.75 41.16
N LEU A 12 -16.24 -42.84 41.89
CA LEU A 12 -16.63 -41.54 41.42
C LEU A 12 -15.41 -40.67 41.08
N ILE A 13 -14.39 -40.65 41.93
CA ILE A 13 -13.16 -39.93 41.69
C ILE A 13 -12.47 -40.47 40.42
N LYS A 14 -12.32 -41.79 40.31
CA LYS A 14 -11.71 -42.44 39.17
C LYS A 14 -12.46 -42.17 37.86
N TYR A 15 -13.79 -42.17 37.88
CA TYR A 15 -14.63 -41.80 36.76
C TYR A 15 -14.44 -40.35 36.33
N ARG A 16 -14.40 -39.39 37.30
CA ARG A 16 -14.15 -37.98 37.01
C ARG A 16 -12.75 -37.76 36.44
N GLU A 17 -11.74 -38.42 36.95
CA GLU A 17 -10.37 -38.33 36.39
C GLU A 17 -10.30 -38.84 34.95
N GLN A 18 -10.95 -39.93 34.64
CA GLN A 18 -11.00 -40.43 33.27
C GLN A 18 -11.67 -39.46 32.32
N ARG A 19 -12.82 -38.91 32.69
CA ARG A 19 -13.53 -37.89 31.91
C ARG A 19 -12.69 -36.62 31.69
N LEU A 20 -12.00 -36.15 32.74
CA LEU A 20 -11.08 -35.02 32.65
C LEU A 20 -9.92 -35.29 31.70
N ARG A 21 -9.31 -36.48 31.79
CA ARG A 21 -8.20 -36.84 30.88
C ARG A 21 -8.65 -36.96 29.43
N GLU A 22 -9.84 -37.49 29.17
CA GLU A 22 -10.43 -37.55 27.83
C GLU A 22 -10.72 -36.17 27.27
N ALA A 23 -11.40 -35.31 28.05
CA ALA A 23 -11.68 -33.92 27.67
C ALA A 23 -10.38 -33.14 27.40
N LYS A 24 -9.37 -33.30 28.25
CA LYS A 24 -8.06 -32.67 28.05
C LYS A 24 -7.40 -33.15 26.75
N ARG A 25 -7.41 -34.42 26.43
CA ARG A 25 -6.84 -34.97 25.17
C ARG A 25 -7.54 -34.39 23.94
N VAL A 26 -8.88 -34.33 23.97
CA VAL A 26 -9.64 -33.77 22.87
C VAL A 26 -9.32 -32.27 22.67
N LEU A 27 -9.25 -31.54 23.77
CA LEU A 27 -8.90 -30.11 23.71
C LEU A 27 -7.46 -29.88 23.21
N GLU A 28 -6.50 -30.63 23.69
CA GLU A 28 -5.11 -30.59 23.22
C GLU A 28 -4.99 -30.90 21.72
N SER A 29 -5.72 -31.89 21.23
CA SER A 29 -5.78 -32.21 19.81
C SER A 29 -6.39 -31.07 18.99
N GLU A 30 -7.50 -30.52 19.47
CA GLU A 30 -8.16 -29.37 18.79
C GLU A 30 -7.25 -28.15 18.73
N VAL A 31 -6.60 -27.80 19.87
CA VAL A 31 -5.63 -26.69 19.92
C VAL A 31 -4.46 -26.94 18.97
N ALA A 32 -3.95 -28.15 18.90
CA ALA A 32 -2.88 -28.51 17.98
C ALA A 32 -3.31 -28.32 16.51
N ASN A 33 -4.50 -28.79 16.14
CA ASN A 33 -5.04 -28.65 14.79
C ASN A 33 -5.27 -27.17 14.42
N GLN A 34 -5.88 -26.40 15.32
CA GLN A 34 -6.09 -24.96 15.11
C GLN A 34 -4.76 -24.21 14.99
N THR A 35 -3.76 -24.58 15.78
CA THR A 35 -2.44 -23.96 15.72
C THR A 35 -1.75 -24.20 14.36
N VAL A 36 -1.86 -25.39 13.82
CA VAL A 36 -1.33 -25.72 12.48
C VAL A 36 -2.04 -24.91 11.40
N LEU A 37 -3.38 -24.85 11.47
CA LEU A 37 -4.18 -24.06 10.51
C LEU A 37 -3.82 -22.56 10.55
N LEU A 38 -3.74 -21.99 11.75
CA LEU A 38 -3.37 -20.57 11.92
C LEU A 38 -1.97 -20.27 11.39
N ARG A 39 -1.01 -21.16 11.61
CA ARG A 39 0.34 -21.01 11.04
C ARG A 39 0.32 -21.00 9.52
N HIS A 40 -0.42 -21.91 8.92
CA HIS A 40 -0.56 -21.97 7.46
C HIS A 40 -1.18 -20.68 6.91
N GLN A 41 -2.29 -20.22 7.50
CA GLN A 41 -2.95 -18.97 7.10
C GLN A 41 -2.02 -17.76 7.26
N LYS A 42 -1.27 -17.69 8.37
CA LYS A 42 -0.29 -16.63 8.60
C LYS A 42 0.77 -16.59 7.51
N THR A 43 1.36 -17.73 7.17
CA THR A 43 2.39 -17.81 6.12
C THR A 43 1.82 -17.41 4.75
N GLU A 44 0.58 -17.82 4.45
CA GLU A 44 -0.08 -17.43 3.20
C GLU A 44 -0.33 -15.91 3.13
N ILE A 45 -0.79 -15.30 4.22
CA ILE A 45 -1.00 -13.85 4.32
C ILE A 45 0.33 -13.11 4.17
N GLU A 46 1.39 -13.55 4.84
CA GLU A 46 2.72 -12.96 4.74
C GLU A 46 3.23 -12.98 3.29
N ARG A 47 3.08 -14.12 2.61
CA ARG A 47 3.46 -14.23 1.19
C ARG A 47 2.65 -13.29 0.30
N LYS A 48 1.32 -13.25 0.44
CA LYS A 48 0.47 -12.34 -0.33
C LYS A 48 0.81 -10.87 -0.09
N ASN A 49 1.09 -10.51 1.16
CA ASN A 49 1.50 -9.14 1.50
C ASN A 49 2.83 -8.78 0.85
N GLN A 50 3.79 -9.72 0.80
CA GLN A 50 5.06 -9.51 0.11
C GLN A 50 4.84 -9.30 -1.39
N ASP A 51 4.06 -10.17 -2.05
CA ASP A 51 3.75 -10.08 -3.48
C ASP A 51 3.10 -8.72 -3.84
N ILE A 52 2.16 -8.25 -2.99
CA ILE A 52 1.51 -6.93 -3.14
C ILE A 52 2.53 -5.80 -2.97
N THR A 53 3.35 -5.86 -1.93
CA THR A 53 4.36 -4.83 -1.66
C THR A 53 5.38 -4.73 -2.80
N ASP A 54 5.81 -5.85 -3.35
CA ASP A 54 6.74 -5.89 -4.49
C ASP A 54 6.10 -5.28 -5.74
N SER A 55 4.81 -5.55 -5.98
CA SER A 55 4.05 -4.96 -7.08
C SER A 55 3.93 -3.44 -6.94
N ILE A 56 3.68 -2.93 -5.73
CA ILE A 56 3.59 -1.49 -5.46
C ILE A 56 4.97 -0.83 -5.59
N ASN A 57 6.04 -1.50 -5.16
CA ASN A 57 7.41 -1.02 -5.35
C ASN A 57 7.79 -0.93 -6.84
N TYR A 58 7.28 -1.84 -7.67
CA TYR A 58 7.43 -1.74 -9.11
C TYR A 58 6.68 -0.53 -9.69
N ALA A 59 5.43 -0.30 -9.25
CA ALA A 59 4.66 0.89 -9.61
C ALA A 59 5.38 2.19 -9.21
N LYS A 60 6.04 2.22 -8.03
CA LYS A 60 6.88 3.35 -7.61
C LYS A 60 8.00 3.65 -8.60
N ARG A 61 8.67 2.62 -9.12
CA ARG A 61 9.74 2.81 -10.11
C ARG A 61 9.21 3.46 -11.39
N ILE A 62 8.02 3.01 -11.85
CA ILE A 62 7.36 3.60 -13.02
C ILE A 62 7.03 5.08 -12.73
N GLN A 63 6.39 5.37 -11.60
CA GLN A 63 6.04 6.74 -11.22
C GLN A 63 7.28 7.64 -11.12
N SER A 64 8.35 7.17 -10.48
CA SER A 64 9.59 7.92 -10.34
C SER A 64 10.29 8.18 -11.69
N SER A 65 10.11 7.33 -12.69
CA SER A 65 10.70 7.51 -14.02
C SER A 65 10.02 8.60 -14.86
N ILE A 66 8.81 8.99 -14.47
CA ILE A 66 8.04 10.03 -15.17
C ILE A 66 8.29 11.42 -14.57
N LEU A 67 8.67 11.48 -13.30
CA LEU A 67 9.04 12.73 -12.66
C LEU A 67 10.34 13.27 -13.26
N PRO A 68 10.42 14.58 -13.55
CA PRO A 68 11.62 15.18 -14.11
C PRO A 68 12.79 15.11 -13.11
N PRO A 69 14.01 14.82 -13.59
CA PRO A 69 15.20 14.78 -12.73
C PRO A 69 15.46 16.14 -12.08
N ILE A 70 15.60 16.17 -10.76
CA ILE A 70 15.81 17.41 -9.99
C ILE A 70 17.07 18.15 -10.45
N GLY A 71 18.09 17.41 -10.91
CA GLY A 71 19.34 17.98 -11.43
C GLY A 71 19.16 18.99 -12.57
N ASN A 72 18.09 18.85 -13.35
CA ASN A 72 17.78 19.80 -14.43
C ASN A 72 17.45 21.20 -13.91
N LEU A 73 16.97 21.34 -12.68
CA LEU A 73 16.72 22.66 -12.07
C LEU A 73 17.98 23.46 -11.87
N ASN A 74 19.10 22.82 -11.60
CA ASN A 74 20.39 23.48 -11.40
C ASN A 74 20.93 24.14 -12.69
N GLU A 75 20.43 23.72 -13.85
CA GLU A 75 20.75 24.37 -15.13
C GLU A 75 20.07 25.73 -15.29
N TRP A 76 18.97 25.93 -14.56
CA TRP A 76 18.12 27.11 -14.70
C TRP A 76 18.16 28.04 -13.49
N PHE A 77 18.53 27.51 -12.33
CA PHE A 77 18.62 28.24 -11.07
C PHE A 77 19.94 27.95 -10.37
N SER A 78 20.51 29.00 -9.78
CA SER A 78 21.73 28.89 -8.99
C SER A 78 21.53 28.11 -7.69
N ASP A 79 20.30 28.10 -7.17
CA ASP A 79 19.91 27.37 -5.96
C ASP A 79 18.45 26.93 -6.06
N SER A 80 18.23 25.61 -5.90
CA SER A 80 16.91 25.03 -5.99
C SER A 80 16.83 23.69 -5.26
N PHE A 81 15.67 23.38 -4.70
CA PHE A 81 15.40 22.06 -4.14
C PHE A 81 13.96 21.68 -4.37
N VAL A 82 13.70 20.37 -4.38
CA VAL A 82 12.35 19.80 -4.38
C VAL A 82 12.19 18.97 -3.10
N PHE A 83 11.21 19.35 -2.29
CA PHE A 83 10.78 18.54 -1.15
C PHE A 83 9.58 17.68 -1.58
N PHE A 84 9.80 16.38 -1.68
CA PHE A 84 8.79 15.41 -2.10
C PHE A 84 8.81 14.22 -1.14
N ALA A 85 7.80 14.15 -0.29
CA ALA A 85 7.69 13.14 0.77
C ALA A 85 6.33 12.44 0.70
N PRO A 86 6.16 11.43 -0.16
CA PRO A 86 4.93 10.66 -0.26
C PRO A 86 4.52 10.01 1.06
N ARG A 87 3.22 9.97 1.35
CA ARG A 87 2.65 9.27 2.51
C ARG A 87 2.80 7.75 2.38
N ASP A 88 2.53 7.22 1.20
CA ASP A 88 2.55 5.79 0.89
C ASP A 88 3.75 5.45 -0.01
N ILE A 89 3.87 4.21 -0.44
CA ILE A 89 4.94 3.77 -1.34
C ILE A 89 4.90 4.54 -2.67
N VAL A 90 3.69 4.84 -3.17
CA VAL A 90 3.41 5.66 -4.35
C VAL A 90 2.58 6.88 -3.97
N SER A 91 2.57 7.94 -4.77
CA SER A 91 1.97 9.22 -4.44
C SER A 91 0.86 9.64 -5.40
N GLY A 92 -0.19 10.29 -4.84
CA GLY A 92 -1.11 11.11 -5.62
C GLY A 92 -0.51 12.45 -6.02
N ASP A 93 0.37 12.99 -5.18
CA ASP A 93 1.06 14.23 -5.48
C ASP A 93 2.14 14.01 -6.51
N PHE A 94 2.41 15.06 -7.30
CA PHE A 94 3.55 15.07 -8.19
C PHE A 94 4.04 16.49 -8.43
N TYR A 95 5.28 16.59 -8.86
CA TYR A 95 5.85 17.82 -9.40
C TYR A 95 6.23 17.61 -10.85
N TRP A 96 6.16 18.69 -11.63
CA TRP A 96 6.62 18.70 -13.00
C TRP A 96 7.25 20.04 -13.33
N PHE A 97 8.32 20.03 -14.10
CA PHE A 97 8.93 21.23 -14.63
C PHE A 97 9.51 20.93 -16.01
N HIS A 98 9.45 21.92 -16.86
CA HIS A 98 9.89 21.84 -18.24
C HIS A 98 10.31 23.21 -18.77
N LYS A 99 11.36 23.25 -19.57
CA LYS A 99 11.78 24.44 -20.30
C LYS A 99 11.46 24.28 -21.77
N LYS A 100 10.68 25.21 -22.31
CA LYS A 100 10.35 25.24 -23.72
C LYS A 100 10.50 26.66 -24.24
N ASN A 101 11.37 26.88 -25.22
CA ASN A 101 11.72 28.21 -25.75
C ASN A 101 12.16 29.15 -24.59
N ASN A 102 11.50 30.29 -24.45
CA ASN A 102 11.77 31.27 -23.40
C ASN A 102 10.88 31.10 -22.15
N TYR A 103 10.11 30.02 -22.07
CA TYR A 103 9.24 29.73 -20.95
C TYR A 103 9.82 28.64 -20.09
N LEU A 104 9.63 28.78 -18.80
CA LEU A 104 9.93 27.80 -17.80
C LEU A 104 8.65 27.48 -17.03
N PHE A 105 8.23 26.24 -17.10
CA PHE A 105 6.99 25.76 -16.51
C PHE A 105 7.29 25.01 -15.21
N PHE A 106 6.49 25.29 -14.19
CA PHE A 106 6.50 24.56 -12.92
C PHE A 106 5.09 24.17 -12.53
N THR A 107 4.96 22.97 -12.01
CA THR A 107 3.72 22.48 -11.44
C THR A 107 4.02 21.72 -10.17
N ALA A 108 3.23 21.99 -9.14
CA ALA A 108 3.04 21.11 -8.00
C ALA A 108 1.55 20.78 -7.95
N ALA A 109 1.23 19.51 -7.99
CA ALA A 109 -0.14 19.02 -8.05
C ALA A 109 -0.41 18.02 -6.94
N ASP A 110 -1.56 18.15 -6.31
CA ASP A 110 -2.13 17.24 -5.32
C ASP A 110 -3.37 16.60 -5.94
N CYS A 111 -3.30 15.29 -6.22
CA CYS A 111 -4.39 14.54 -6.80
C CYS A 111 -5.25 13.90 -5.72
N THR A 112 -6.56 13.90 -5.94
CA THR A 112 -7.50 13.21 -5.04
C THR A 112 -7.16 11.75 -4.88
N GLY A 113 -7.03 11.29 -3.62
CA GLY A 113 -6.74 9.92 -3.26
C GLY A 113 -5.26 9.65 -3.00
N HIS A 114 -4.97 8.52 -2.39
CA HIS A 114 -3.62 8.09 -2.02
C HIS A 114 -3.36 6.64 -2.44
N GLY A 115 -2.13 6.17 -2.27
CA GLY A 115 -1.74 4.83 -2.70
C GLY A 115 -1.85 4.63 -4.22
N VAL A 116 -2.22 3.44 -4.65
CA VAL A 116 -2.26 3.09 -6.09
C VAL A 116 -3.24 3.93 -6.90
N PRO A 117 -4.50 4.20 -6.46
CA PRO A 117 -5.40 5.08 -7.21
C PRO A 117 -4.84 6.49 -7.38
N GLY A 118 -4.29 7.10 -6.33
CA GLY A 118 -3.64 8.41 -6.40
C GLY A 118 -2.46 8.41 -7.37
N ALA A 119 -1.66 7.35 -7.39
CA ALA A 119 -0.54 7.20 -8.31
C ALA A 119 -0.98 7.19 -9.79
N PHE A 120 -2.10 6.56 -10.12
CA PHE A 120 -2.66 6.62 -11.47
C PHE A 120 -3.10 8.04 -11.82
N MET A 121 -3.74 8.76 -10.90
CA MET A 121 -4.13 10.15 -11.12
C MET A 121 -2.91 11.05 -11.36
N SER A 122 -1.84 10.88 -10.60
CA SER A 122 -0.60 11.64 -10.79
C SER A 122 0.07 11.36 -12.14
N LEU A 123 0.05 10.08 -12.60
CA LEU A 123 0.57 9.71 -13.91
C LEU A 123 -0.25 10.35 -15.05
N MET A 124 -1.59 10.31 -14.94
CA MET A 124 -2.48 10.95 -15.91
C MET A 124 -2.27 12.45 -15.94
N GLY A 125 -2.30 13.13 -14.79
CA GLY A 125 -2.11 14.57 -14.68
C GLY A 125 -0.76 15.02 -15.23
N ASN A 126 0.32 14.33 -14.88
CA ASN A 126 1.64 14.60 -15.43
C ASN A 126 1.68 14.49 -16.96
N ASN A 127 1.10 13.41 -17.52
CA ASN A 127 1.05 13.23 -18.97
C ASN A 127 0.20 14.31 -19.67
N MET A 128 -0.93 14.70 -19.10
CA MET A 128 -1.80 15.75 -19.66
C MET A 128 -1.11 17.11 -19.66
N ILE A 129 -0.44 17.49 -18.58
CA ILE A 129 0.35 18.72 -18.51
C ILE A 129 1.44 18.71 -19.59
N ARG A 130 2.15 17.59 -19.69
CA ARG A 130 3.20 17.43 -20.69
C ARG A 130 2.65 17.56 -22.11
N GLN A 131 1.54 16.93 -22.45
CA GLN A 131 0.90 17.02 -23.76
C GLN A 131 0.45 18.48 -24.05
N ALA A 132 -0.19 19.14 -23.11
CA ALA A 132 -0.63 20.52 -23.27
C ALA A 132 0.52 21.45 -23.62
N VAL A 133 1.66 21.31 -22.95
CA VAL A 133 2.84 22.17 -23.16
C VAL A 133 3.67 21.73 -24.36
N GLU A 134 4.01 20.44 -24.46
CA GLU A 134 4.97 19.95 -25.46
C GLU A 134 4.35 19.74 -26.84
N ILE A 135 3.08 19.28 -26.90
CA ILE A 135 2.39 18.92 -28.15
C ILE A 135 1.47 20.05 -28.62
N HIS A 136 0.66 20.60 -27.71
CA HIS A 136 -0.31 21.64 -28.05
C HIS A 136 0.23 23.07 -27.95
N ASP A 137 1.51 23.24 -27.61
CA ASP A 137 2.20 24.54 -27.51
C ASP A 137 1.51 25.56 -26.59
N LEU A 138 0.72 25.08 -25.61
CA LEU A 138 0.05 25.95 -24.66
C LEU A 138 1.05 26.56 -23.67
N THR A 139 1.00 27.87 -23.50
CA THR A 139 1.95 28.59 -22.63
C THR A 139 1.27 29.28 -21.44
N LYS A 140 -0.03 29.51 -21.51
CA LYS A 140 -0.78 30.14 -20.43
C LYS A 140 -1.36 29.11 -19.48
N PRO A 141 -1.16 29.25 -18.16
CA PRO A 141 -1.67 28.27 -17.18
C PRO A 141 -3.17 28.01 -17.28
N ALA A 142 -3.97 29.04 -17.53
CA ALA A 142 -5.42 28.90 -17.69
C ALA A 142 -5.81 28.04 -18.90
N GLU A 143 -5.10 28.17 -20.03
CA GLU A 143 -5.34 27.38 -21.24
C GLU A 143 -4.91 25.93 -21.01
N ILE A 144 -3.80 25.70 -20.31
CA ILE A 144 -3.32 24.36 -19.92
C ILE A 144 -4.35 23.68 -19.03
N LEU A 145 -4.83 24.35 -17.98
CA LEU A 145 -5.82 23.78 -17.07
C LEU A 145 -7.17 23.50 -17.74
N ASN A 146 -7.62 24.38 -18.65
CA ASN A 146 -8.84 24.15 -19.42
C ASN A 146 -8.70 22.94 -20.37
N HIS A 147 -7.54 22.77 -20.99
CA HIS A 147 -7.26 21.61 -21.83
C HIS A 147 -7.33 20.31 -21.01
N ILE A 148 -6.64 20.28 -19.87
CA ILE A 148 -6.67 19.13 -18.96
C ILE A 148 -8.09 18.82 -18.49
N ASN A 149 -8.87 19.85 -18.13
CA ASN A 149 -10.26 19.65 -17.69
C ASN A 149 -11.15 19.05 -18.78
N ASN A 150 -10.94 19.40 -20.03
CA ASN A 150 -11.69 18.86 -21.15
C ASN A 150 -11.30 17.41 -21.50
N ASP A 151 -10.07 17.01 -21.21
CA ASP A 151 -9.55 15.68 -21.50
C ASP A 151 -9.86 14.66 -20.39
N ILE A 152 -10.21 15.12 -19.18
CA ILE A 152 -10.58 14.24 -18.04
C ILE A 152 -12.05 13.78 -18.14
N ILE A 153 -12.91 14.54 -18.82
CA ILE A 153 -14.35 14.25 -18.97
C ILE A 153 -14.57 13.30 -20.13
#